data_f4526f6a2b07d4bbc397f3c521d14758
#
_entry.id   f4526f6a2b07d4bbc397f3c521d14758
#
_cell.length_a   1.000
_cell.length_b   1.000
_cell.length_c   1.000
_cell.angle_alpha   90.00
_cell.angle_beta   90.00
_cell.angle_gamma   90.00
#
_symmetry.space_group_name_H-M   'P 1'
#
loop_
_entity.id
_entity.type
_entity.pdbx_description
1 polymer ?
#
loop_
_entity_poly.entity_id
_entity_poly.type
_entity_poly.pdbx_seq_one_letter_code
_entity_poly.pdbx_strand_id
1 'polypeptide(L)'
;MKKRLLVLGVVSALSLSVTACGGETLTEYQKNNTAEVSANAGETEQLQEDASKDAQKVSVCIYYSNADASGFESKEIEIDSLSPDNLIGELALVNVVSYDTKVLDFSKSGKNLTLDLSSDFSNYINMMGTTGEYIVMGSLVNTFLDAYDADDILITSNGKSLETSHAIYDKPLLRFEDSGTQTTTSADGTREAMAYHLKDTAYTQDEKQIYYPQFDGMPDEALQEKWNQAIFDIASNHFGKEDKTEYESYSVDYKVGLCTTEKISFLFTKKTTVNDETTTQTYALTFDLVEGKCLRLKDMSDAMETISYNMANQGYFKVVSKEIDREAFDEYYKNKVSDSSDFREMFLHYDYDLDDLTEEPQGYSYITADGQLELIMNAEKGLSDNQVTIETGIKAD
;
A
#
# COMPACT_ATOMS: atom_id res chain seq x y z
N MET A 1 -18.04 -41.77 33.92
CA MET A 1 -18.14 -40.69 34.89
C MET A 1 -17.04 -39.70 34.62
N LYS A 2 -17.34 -38.67 33.87
CA LYS A 2 -16.35 -37.61 33.55
C LYS A 2 -16.78 -36.34 34.28
N LYS A 3 -15.94 -35.85 35.17
CA LYS A 3 -16.16 -34.63 35.95
C LYS A 3 -15.87 -33.43 35.04
N ARG A 4 -16.83 -32.59 34.82
CA ARG A 4 -16.68 -31.26 34.24
C ARG A 4 -16.21 -30.30 35.32
N LEU A 5 -15.05 -29.69 35.09
CA LEU A 5 -14.57 -28.58 35.93
C LEU A 5 -15.05 -27.25 35.31
N LEU A 6 -15.85 -26.53 36.10
CA LEU A 6 -16.35 -25.20 35.77
C LEU A 6 -15.36 -24.20 36.36
N VAL A 7 -14.70 -23.39 35.52
CA VAL A 7 -13.86 -22.27 36.00
C VAL A 7 -14.67 -21.01 35.93
N LEU A 8 -15.03 -20.48 37.11
CA LEU A 8 -15.61 -19.14 37.26
C LEU A 8 -14.48 -18.09 37.17
N GLY A 9 -14.53 -17.22 36.20
CA GLY A 9 -13.69 -16.05 36.15
C GLY A 9 -14.25 -14.93 37.03
N VAL A 10 -13.45 -14.48 37.98
CA VAL A 10 -13.73 -13.32 38.83
C VAL A 10 -13.26 -12.05 38.11
N VAL A 11 -14.18 -11.19 37.79
CA VAL A 11 -13.93 -9.82 37.32
C VAL A 11 -13.68 -8.95 38.53
N SER A 12 -12.46 -8.48 38.73
CA SER A 12 -12.13 -7.47 39.75
C SER A 12 -12.15 -6.08 39.08
N ALA A 13 -13.19 -5.31 39.41
CA ALA A 13 -13.23 -3.88 39.14
C ALA A 13 -12.39 -3.13 40.17
N LEU A 14 -11.31 -2.50 39.74
CA LEU A 14 -10.59 -1.52 40.58
C LEU A 14 -11.13 -0.12 40.27
N SER A 15 -11.84 0.43 41.23
CA SER A 15 -12.22 1.84 41.29
C SER A 15 -11.08 2.64 41.94
N LEU A 16 -10.42 3.52 41.18
CA LEU A 16 -9.52 4.52 41.73
C LEU A 16 -10.27 5.84 41.98
N SER A 17 -10.40 6.16 43.21
CA SER A 17 -10.93 7.45 43.73
C SER A 17 -9.82 8.50 43.63
N VAL A 18 -10.12 9.61 42.94
CA VAL A 18 -9.27 10.81 42.88
C VAL A 18 -9.59 11.64 44.14
N THR A 19 -8.57 11.85 44.98
CA THR A 19 -8.59 12.85 46.03
C THR A 19 -7.79 14.05 45.57
N ALA A 20 -8.44 15.17 45.45
CA ALA A 20 -7.81 16.48 45.29
C ALA A 20 -7.29 16.99 46.62
N CYS A 21 -6.07 17.46 46.69
CA CYS A 21 -5.68 18.57 47.57
C CYS A 21 -4.24 19.06 47.26
N GLY A 22 -4.11 20.39 47.25
CA GLY A 22 -2.88 21.08 47.63
C GLY A 22 -2.10 21.74 46.50
N GLY A 23 -2.31 23.04 46.35
CA GLY A 23 -1.45 23.92 45.59
C GLY A 23 -0.11 24.17 46.28
N GLU A 24 0.87 24.52 45.44
CA GLU A 24 1.99 25.40 45.83
C GLU A 24 2.60 26.03 44.58
N THR A 25 2.42 27.31 44.48
CA THR A 25 3.36 28.46 44.27
C THR A 25 4.34 28.36 43.10
N LEU A 26 4.06 29.21 42.14
CA LEU A 26 5.03 29.79 41.18
C LEU A 26 6.14 30.56 41.90
N THR A 27 7.39 30.22 41.71
CA THR A 27 8.53 31.07 41.98
C THR A 27 9.47 31.19 40.81
N GLU A 28 9.54 32.41 40.34
CA GLU A 28 10.74 33.18 39.94
C GLU A 28 11.69 32.60 38.89
N TYR A 29 11.49 33.04 37.65
CA TYR A 29 12.61 33.45 36.78
C TYR A 29 12.20 34.70 35.98
N GLN A 30 12.11 35.84 36.67
CA GLN A 30 12.22 37.17 36.08
C GLN A 30 13.11 38.01 36.99
N LYS A 31 14.35 38.27 36.56
CA LYS A 31 15.15 39.49 36.78
C LYS A 31 16.50 39.32 36.11
N ASN A 32 16.69 40.02 35.04
CA ASN A 32 17.75 41.06 34.92
C ASN A 32 17.92 41.42 33.43
N ASN A 33 17.43 42.57 33.08
CA ASN A 33 18.24 43.62 32.43
C ASN A 33 17.40 44.88 32.25
N THR A 34 17.53 45.73 33.22
CA THR A 34 17.21 47.17 33.13
C THR A 34 18.46 47.88 32.73
N ALA A 35 18.44 48.60 31.63
CA ALA A 35 19.33 49.72 31.37
C ALA A 35 18.47 50.91 30.96
N GLU A 36 18.57 51.94 31.77
CA GLU A 36 17.93 53.24 31.64
C GLU A 36 18.39 53.99 30.41
N VAL A 37 17.48 54.70 29.73
CA VAL A 37 17.73 56.02 29.15
C VAL A 37 16.46 56.85 29.18
N SER A 38 16.54 57.87 29.97
CA SER A 38 15.99 59.22 30.05
C SER A 38 14.85 59.68 29.13
N ALA A 39 13.93 60.34 29.77
CA ALA A 39 12.79 61.08 29.31
C ALA A 39 13.10 62.17 28.27
N ASN A 40 12.16 62.36 27.32
CA ASN A 40 11.77 63.70 26.92
C ASN A 40 10.26 63.71 26.57
N ALA A 41 9.55 64.72 27.08
CA ALA A 41 8.13 64.94 26.94
C ALA A 41 7.79 65.63 25.58
N GLY A 42 6.67 65.28 25.02
CA GLY A 42 6.06 66.05 23.96
C GLY A 42 5.01 65.29 23.13
N GLU A 43 3.77 65.75 23.36
CA GLU A 43 2.63 65.72 22.43
C GLU A 43 1.79 64.42 22.28
N THR A 44 0.56 64.57 22.73
CA THR A 44 -0.61 63.77 22.55
C THR A 44 -1.06 63.80 21.07
N GLU A 45 -0.94 62.70 20.38
CA GLU A 45 -1.75 62.42 19.22
C GLU A 45 -2.51 61.10 19.44
N GLN A 46 -3.84 61.22 19.35
CA GLN A 46 -4.77 60.10 19.30
C GLN A 46 -4.47 59.29 18.07
N LEU A 47 -3.91 58.08 18.27
CA LEU A 47 -3.94 57.05 17.23
C LEU A 47 -5.25 56.31 17.42
N GLN A 48 -6.13 56.49 16.47
CA GLN A 48 -7.30 55.68 16.20
C GLN A 48 -6.87 54.21 16.22
N GLU A 49 -7.65 53.41 16.93
CA GLU A 49 -7.73 51.97 16.68
C GLU A 49 -8.07 51.78 15.20
N ASP A 50 -7.08 51.45 14.41
CA ASP A 50 -7.29 51.04 13.03
C ASP A 50 -7.73 49.58 13.06
N ALA A 51 -8.89 49.37 12.48
CA ALA A 51 -9.65 48.16 12.39
C ALA A 51 -8.80 46.94 12.07
N SER A 52 -9.12 45.86 12.78
CA SER A 52 -8.85 44.51 12.37
C SER A 52 -8.98 44.36 10.85
N LYS A 53 -7.88 44.20 10.14
CA LYS A 53 -7.91 43.56 8.83
C LYS A 53 -8.52 42.16 9.06
N ASP A 54 -9.75 41.99 8.61
CA ASP A 54 -10.31 40.66 8.35
C ASP A 54 -9.29 39.92 7.48
N ALA A 55 -8.52 39.03 8.06
CA ALA A 55 -7.69 38.11 7.33
C ALA A 55 -8.69 37.27 6.51
N GLN A 56 -8.69 37.49 5.19
CA GLN A 56 -9.56 36.78 4.27
C GLN A 56 -9.20 35.30 4.34
N LYS A 57 -10.03 34.50 5.01
CA LYS A 57 -9.87 33.06 5.10
C LYS A 57 -9.93 32.42 3.70
N VAL A 58 -9.21 31.35 3.54
CA VAL A 58 -9.15 30.58 2.28
C VAL A 58 -9.97 29.31 2.46
N SER A 59 -10.93 29.10 1.55
CA SER A 59 -11.67 27.83 1.49
C SER A 59 -10.83 26.78 0.81
N VAL A 60 -10.70 25.59 1.42
CA VAL A 60 -10.00 24.42 0.89
C VAL A 60 -10.84 23.17 1.10
N CYS A 61 -10.68 22.19 0.21
CA CYS A 61 -11.31 20.89 0.32
C CYS A 61 -10.34 19.91 0.98
N ILE A 62 -10.73 19.32 2.11
CA ILE A 62 -9.96 18.28 2.82
C ILE A 62 -10.58 16.93 2.55
N TYR A 63 -9.77 16.01 2.03
CA TYR A 63 -10.13 14.62 1.79
C TYR A 63 -9.76 13.76 3.00
N TYR A 64 -10.57 12.77 3.32
CA TYR A 64 -10.35 11.84 4.44
C TYR A 64 -11.11 10.54 4.20
N SER A 65 -10.87 9.51 5.03
CA SER A 65 -11.57 8.23 4.96
C SER A 65 -13.06 8.37 5.21
N ASN A 66 -13.88 7.70 4.41
CA ASN A 66 -15.29 7.51 4.75
C ASN A 66 -15.44 6.59 5.98
N ALA A 67 -16.67 6.47 6.51
CA ALA A 67 -16.94 5.83 7.79
C ALA A 67 -16.61 4.32 7.81
N ASP A 68 -16.65 3.64 6.68
CA ASP A 68 -16.38 2.21 6.53
C ASP A 68 -14.97 1.92 5.97
N ALA A 69 -14.16 2.96 5.79
CA ALA A 69 -12.80 2.89 5.25
C ALA A 69 -12.71 2.28 3.83
N SER A 70 -13.76 2.43 3.03
CA SER A 70 -13.83 1.91 1.66
C SER A 70 -13.48 2.94 0.58
N GLY A 71 -13.36 4.23 0.92
CA GLY A 71 -13.10 5.31 -0.04
C GLY A 71 -12.92 6.65 0.64
N PHE A 72 -13.02 7.72 -0.15
CA PHE A 72 -12.82 9.08 0.32
C PHE A 72 -14.14 9.79 0.61
N GLU A 73 -14.16 10.58 1.67
CA GLU A 73 -15.07 11.69 1.84
C GLU A 73 -14.29 13.00 1.74
N SER A 74 -14.98 14.09 1.45
CA SER A 74 -14.37 15.41 1.46
C SER A 74 -15.25 16.42 2.15
N LYS A 75 -14.63 17.45 2.72
CA LYS A 75 -15.31 18.58 3.31
C LYS A 75 -14.62 19.89 2.93
N GLU A 76 -15.41 20.92 2.69
CA GLU A 76 -14.92 22.27 2.53
C GLU A 76 -14.72 22.91 3.91
N ILE A 77 -13.57 23.49 4.16
CA ILE A 77 -13.22 24.19 5.39
C ILE A 77 -12.56 25.54 5.09
N GLU A 78 -12.59 26.44 6.06
CA GLU A 78 -11.90 27.72 6.00
C GLU A 78 -10.61 27.68 6.83
N ILE A 79 -9.47 27.97 6.21
CA ILE A 79 -8.17 28.13 6.88
C ILE A 79 -7.69 29.57 6.83
N ASP A 80 -6.85 29.97 7.77
CA ASP A 80 -6.38 31.36 7.88
C ASP A 80 -5.48 31.76 6.69
N SER A 81 -4.73 30.83 6.14
CA SER A 81 -3.91 31.01 4.94
C SER A 81 -3.59 29.68 4.29
N LEU A 82 -3.48 29.65 2.96
CA LEU A 82 -3.02 28.47 2.24
C LEU A 82 -1.53 28.28 2.45
N SER A 83 -1.19 27.29 3.23
CA SER A 83 0.19 26.81 3.42
C SER A 83 0.21 25.29 3.58
N PRO A 84 1.33 24.60 3.24
CA PRO A 84 1.46 23.17 3.43
C PRO A 84 1.27 22.76 4.90
N ASP A 85 1.80 23.55 5.84
CA ASP A 85 1.68 23.28 7.29
C ASP A 85 0.22 23.33 7.75
N ASN A 86 -0.57 24.31 7.28
CA ASN A 86 -1.97 24.41 7.63
C ASN A 86 -2.75 23.22 7.06
N LEU A 87 -2.47 22.78 5.82
CA LEU A 87 -3.12 21.60 5.23
C LEU A 87 -2.75 20.32 6.00
N ILE A 88 -1.48 20.13 6.36
CA ILE A 88 -1.05 18.98 7.17
C ILE A 88 -1.73 19.01 8.55
N GLY A 89 -1.86 20.20 9.15
CA GLY A 89 -2.62 20.36 10.41
C GLY A 89 -4.08 19.93 10.31
N GLU A 90 -4.78 20.33 9.24
CA GLU A 90 -6.17 19.93 9.00
C GLU A 90 -6.31 18.43 8.68
N LEU A 91 -5.37 17.87 7.91
CA LEU A 91 -5.32 16.43 7.64
C LEU A 91 -5.06 15.60 8.91
N ALA A 92 -4.29 16.13 9.87
CA ALA A 92 -4.09 15.50 11.17
C ALA A 92 -5.39 15.48 12.01
N LEU A 93 -6.19 16.55 11.95
CA LEU A 93 -7.49 16.61 12.64
C LEU A 93 -8.49 15.56 12.16
N VAL A 94 -8.33 15.06 10.94
CA VAL A 94 -9.15 13.99 10.36
C VAL A 94 -8.42 12.65 10.27
N ASN A 95 -7.32 12.50 11.00
CA ASN A 95 -6.51 11.28 11.10
C ASN A 95 -5.92 10.77 9.76
N VAL A 96 -5.73 11.63 8.78
CA VAL A 96 -5.03 11.29 7.53
C VAL A 96 -3.52 11.24 7.74
N VAL A 97 -3.00 12.09 8.62
CA VAL A 97 -1.58 12.06 9.01
C VAL A 97 -1.46 12.11 10.53
N SER A 98 -0.31 11.69 11.06
CA SER A 98 0.02 11.85 12.48
C SER A 98 0.12 13.33 12.88
N TYR A 99 -0.28 13.70 14.09
CA TYR A 99 -0.08 15.05 14.64
C TYR A 99 1.40 15.47 14.72
N ASP A 100 2.33 14.52 14.72
CA ASP A 100 3.76 14.77 14.74
C ASP A 100 4.35 14.98 13.34
N THR A 101 3.56 14.75 12.29
CA THR A 101 3.96 14.96 10.89
C THR A 101 4.28 16.44 10.63
N LYS A 102 5.45 16.71 10.05
CA LYS A 102 5.91 18.05 9.72
C LYS A 102 6.24 18.17 8.25
N VAL A 103 5.97 19.31 7.67
CA VAL A 103 6.48 19.70 6.35
C VAL A 103 7.95 20.09 6.52
N LEU A 104 8.84 19.44 5.78
CA LEU A 104 10.28 19.74 5.78
C LEU A 104 10.66 20.65 4.59
N ASP A 105 10.01 20.41 3.44
CA ASP A 105 10.14 21.25 2.26
C ASP A 105 8.87 21.17 1.40
N PHE A 106 8.61 22.26 0.67
CA PHE A 106 7.51 22.31 -0.27
C PHE A 106 7.84 23.22 -1.44
N SER A 107 7.57 22.75 -2.64
CA SER A 107 7.71 23.57 -3.84
C SER A 107 6.59 23.32 -4.86
N LYS A 108 6.26 24.37 -5.62
CA LYS A 108 5.33 24.31 -6.75
C LYS A 108 6.01 24.83 -8.00
N SER A 109 6.01 24.06 -9.05
CA SER A 109 6.54 24.42 -10.36
C SER A 109 5.46 24.20 -11.43
N GLY A 110 4.77 25.27 -11.81
CA GLY A 110 3.59 25.17 -12.68
C GLY A 110 2.45 24.40 -12.02
N LYS A 111 2.12 23.24 -12.53
CA LYS A 111 1.11 22.31 -12.00
C LYS A 111 1.69 21.12 -11.22
N ASN A 112 3.00 21.09 -11.03
CA ASN A 112 3.69 20.01 -10.34
C ASN A 112 4.06 20.46 -8.93
N LEU A 113 3.79 19.63 -7.93
CA LEU A 113 4.14 19.83 -6.53
C LEU A 113 5.26 18.89 -6.10
N THR A 114 6.07 19.33 -5.15
CA THR A 114 6.96 18.47 -4.36
C THR A 114 6.72 18.75 -2.89
N LEU A 115 6.50 17.72 -2.10
CA LEU A 115 6.23 17.80 -0.66
C LEU A 115 7.15 16.83 0.08
N ASP A 116 8.04 17.36 0.91
CA ASP A 116 8.89 16.56 1.80
C ASP A 116 8.33 16.57 3.21
N LEU A 117 8.05 15.39 3.74
CA LEU A 117 7.48 15.21 5.09
C LEU A 117 8.49 14.57 6.03
N SER A 118 8.31 14.79 7.33
CA SER A 118 9.13 14.15 8.36
C SER A 118 8.92 12.63 8.39
N SER A 119 9.87 11.92 9.01
CA SER A 119 9.75 10.46 9.21
C SER A 119 8.53 10.03 10.01
N ASP A 120 7.89 10.96 10.73
CA ASP A 120 6.66 10.66 11.46
C ASP A 120 5.52 10.27 10.53
N PHE A 121 5.47 10.85 9.31
CA PHE A 121 4.54 10.43 8.28
C PHE A 121 4.85 9.02 7.76
N SER A 122 6.12 8.73 7.41
CA SER A 122 6.49 7.39 6.93
C SER A 122 6.26 6.32 8.01
N ASN A 123 6.52 6.63 9.28
CA ASN A 123 6.23 5.72 10.39
C ASN A 123 4.72 5.49 10.56
N TYR A 124 3.92 6.55 10.43
CA TYR A 124 2.46 6.47 10.54
C TYR A 124 1.85 5.60 9.44
N ILE A 125 2.19 5.87 8.17
CA ILE A 125 1.64 5.14 7.04
C ILE A 125 2.09 3.66 7.00
N ASN A 126 3.30 3.36 7.50
CA ASN A 126 3.79 1.99 7.62
C ASN A 126 3.06 1.13 8.67
N MET A 127 2.22 1.73 9.51
CA MET A 127 1.33 0.99 10.42
C MET A 127 -0.01 0.64 9.78
N MET A 128 -0.26 1.11 8.56
CA MET A 128 -1.51 0.87 7.85
C MET A 128 -1.43 -0.40 7.01
N GLY A 129 -2.56 -1.08 6.80
CA GLY A 129 -2.72 -2.06 5.73
C GLY A 129 -2.84 -1.36 4.37
N THR A 130 -2.87 -2.14 3.30
CA THR A 130 -2.86 -1.62 1.91
C THR A 130 -4.00 -0.63 1.64
N THR A 131 -5.22 -0.92 2.09
CA THR A 131 -6.37 0.00 1.93
C THR A 131 -6.18 1.27 2.74
N GLY A 132 -5.70 1.16 3.98
CA GLY A 132 -5.41 2.31 4.82
C GLY A 132 -4.33 3.20 4.21
N GLU A 133 -3.27 2.61 3.66
CA GLU A 133 -2.22 3.32 2.92
C GLU A 133 -2.79 4.04 1.69
N TYR A 134 -3.61 3.36 0.88
CA TYR A 134 -4.27 3.96 -0.28
C TYR A 134 -5.13 5.17 0.10
N ILE A 135 -5.95 5.05 1.17
CA ILE A 135 -6.81 6.12 1.64
C ILE A 135 -5.98 7.29 2.20
N VAL A 136 -4.95 7.02 2.98
CA VAL A 136 -4.06 8.04 3.53
C VAL A 136 -3.35 8.81 2.41
N MET A 137 -2.73 8.07 1.47
CA MET A 137 -2.05 8.68 0.33
C MET A 137 -3.01 9.47 -0.55
N GLY A 138 -4.16 8.89 -0.89
CA GLY A 138 -5.16 9.55 -1.72
C GLY A 138 -5.74 10.81 -1.06
N SER A 139 -6.03 10.76 0.22
CA SER A 139 -6.52 11.92 0.99
C SER A 139 -5.49 13.07 1.00
N LEU A 140 -4.22 12.74 1.26
CA LEU A 140 -3.13 13.71 1.23
C LEU A 140 -2.96 14.30 -0.17
N VAL A 141 -2.83 13.46 -1.19
CA VAL A 141 -2.62 13.86 -2.58
C VAL A 141 -3.77 14.73 -3.06
N ASN A 142 -5.02 14.26 -2.96
CA ASN A 142 -6.20 14.97 -3.46
C ASN A 142 -6.38 16.33 -2.78
N THR A 143 -6.12 16.41 -1.46
CA THR A 143 -6.16 17.68 -0.73
C THR A 143 -5.16 18.70 -1.28
N PHE A 144 -3.91 18.26 -1.50
CA PHE A 144 -2.87 19.16 -2.02
C PHE A 144 -3.10 19.55 -3.48
N LEU A 145 -3.52 18.62 -4.33
CA LEU A 145 -3.81 18.90 -5.73
C LEU A 145 -4.93 19.92 -5.87
N ASP A 146 -6.03 19.80 -5.11
CA ASP A 146 -7.13 20.76 -5.12
C ASP A 146 -6.72 22.10 -4.55
N ALA A 147 -6.08 22.11 -3.37
CA ALA A 147 -5.71 23.34 -2.69
C ALA A 147 -4.74 24.21 -3.50
N TYR A 148 -3.86 23.58 -4.26
CA TYR A 148 -2.86 24.28 -5.07
C TYR A 148 -3.18 24.35 -6.56
N ASP A 149 -4.32 23.86 -7.03
CA ASP A 149 -4.67 23.74 -8.44
C ASP A 149 -3.52 23.08 -9.22
N ALA A 150 -3.17 21.84 -8.85
CA ALA A 150 -2.04 21.10 -9.39
C ALA A 150 -2.49 19.78 -10.05
N ASP A 151 -1.65 19.26 -10.96
CA ASP A 151 -1.95 18.04 -11.71
C ASP A 151 -1.28 16.81 -11.08
N ASP A 152 -0.11 17.01 -10.46
CA ASP A 152 0.64 15.93 -9.78
C ASP A 152 1.42 16.43 -8.56
N ILE A 153 1.83 15.48 -7.70
CA ILE A 153 2.64 15.75 -6.52
C ILE A 153 3.65 14.61 -6.27
N LEU A 154 4.93 14.97 -6.10
CA LEU A 154 5.96 14.06 -5.60
C LEU A 154 6.02 14.18 -4.08
N ILE A 155 5.83 13.06 -3.38
CA ILE A 155 5.93 12.99 -1.93
C ILE A 155 7.23 12.29 -1.55
N THR A 156 8.01 12.92 -0.67
CA THR A 156 9.23 12.37 -0.11
C THR A 156 9.18 12.35 1.42
N SER A 157 10.05 11.60 2.05
CA SER A 157 10.23 11.58 3.50
C SER A 157 11.71 11.79 3.85
N ASN A 158 12.01 12.87 4.56
CA ASN A 158 13.39 13.29 4.87
C ASN A 158 14.29 13.36 3.62
N GLY A 159 13.78 13.92 2.53
CA GLY A 159 14.48 14.10 1.26
C GLY A 159 14.75 12.81 0.47
N LYS A 160 14.08 11.70 0.79
CA LYS A 160 14.16 10.43 0.09
C LYS A 160 12.80 10.01 -0.42
N SER A 161 12.77 9.13 -1.42
CA SER A 161 11.53 8.48 -1.84
C SER A 161 10.82 7.88 -0.62
N LEU A 162 9.51 8.06 -0.56
CA LEU A 162 8.70 7.47 0.48
C LEU A 162 8.59 5.96 0.21
N GLU A 163 9.13 5.18 1.12
CA GLU A 163 9.03 3.71 1.11
C GLU A 163 8.07 3.28 2.22
N THR A 164 7.08 2.48 1.86
CA THR A 164 6.14 1.87 2.79
C THR A 164 6.29 0.35 2.79
N SER A 165 5.53 -0.33 3.65
CA SER A 165 5.48 -1.79 3.65
C SER A 165 4.88 -2.35 2.35
N HIS A 166 4.14 -1.54 1.57
CA HIS A 166 3.36 -1.98 0.43
C HIS A 166 3.80 -1.35 -0.90
N ALA A 167 4.44 -0.17 -0.88
CA ALA A 167 4.81 0.55 -2.10
C ALA A 167 6.08 1.40 -1.94
N ILE A 168 6.67 1.78 -3.09
CA ILE A 168 7.74 2.79 -3.18
C ILE A 168 7.18 3.95 -4.02
N TYR A 169 7.08 5.12 -3.41
CA TYR A 169 6.58 6.33 -4.06
C TYR A 169 7.77 7.18 -4.54
N ASP A 170 8.33 6.82 -5.68
CA ASP A 170 9.50 7.48 -6.27
C ASP A 170 9.17 8.36 -7.49
N LYS A 171 7.88 8.44 -7.84
CA LYS A 171 7.34 9.22 -8.97
C LYS A 171 6.23 10.16 -8.52
N PRO A 172 5.97 11.26 -9.26
CA PRO A 172 4.82 12.10 -9.00
C PRO A 172 3.50 11.31 -9.05
N LEU A 173 2.64 11.56 -8.09
CA LEU A 173 1.33 10.94 -7.92
C LEU A 173 0.27 11.84 -8.54
N LEU A 174 -0.62 11.24 -9.30
CA LEU A 174 -1.83 11.87 -9.82
C LEU A 174 -2.95 11.79 -8.78
N ARG A 175 -4.09 12.42 -9.08
CA ARG A 175 -5.31 12.33 -8.26
C ARG A 175 -5.69 10.87 -8.04
N PHE A 176 -5.96 10.54 -6.81
CA PHE A 176 -6.56 9.27 -6.44
C PHE A 176 -8.08 9.35 -6.66
N GLU A 177 -8.63 8.40 -7.38
CA GLU A 177 -10.06 8.25 -7.54
C GLU A 177 -10.64 7.50 -6.34
N ASP A 178 -11.91 7.75 -6.02
CA ASP A 178 -12.61 6.85 -5.11
C ASP A 178 -12.56 5.43 -5.66
N SER A 179 -12.09 4.48 -4.87
CA SER A 179 -12.00 3.08 -5.26
C SER A 179 -13.36 2.43 -5.57
N GLY A 180 -14.37 3.21 -5.81
CA GLY A 180 -15.73 2.86 -6.20
C GLY A 180 -16.14 3.31 -7.59
N THR A 181 -15.32 4.07 -8.30
CA THR A 181 -15.71 4.53 -9.64
C THR A 181 -14.48 4.86 -10.46
N GLN A 182 -13.77 3.84 -10.92
CA GLN A 182 -12.89 4.07 -12.06
C GLN A 182 -13.73 3.94 -13.35
N THR A 183 -14.24 5.06 -13.81
CA THR A 183 -14.82 5.17 -15.15
C THR A 183 -13.71 5.49 -16.12
N THR A 184 -13.13 4.50 -16.78
CA THR A 184 -12.34 4.77 -17.97
C THR A 184 -13.24 4.76 -19.18
N THR A 185 -13.31 5.87 -19.82
CA THR A 185 -13.78 5.93 -21.21
C THR A 185 -12.62 5.50 -22.09
N SER A 186 -12.61 4.26 -22.55
CA SER A 186 -11.72 3.88 -23.63
C SER A 186 -12.05 4.69 -24.87
N ALA A 187 -11.02 5.05 -25.65
CA ALA A 187 -11.13 5.90 -26.83
C ALA A 187 -12.01 5.32 -27.96
N ASP A 188 -12.56 4.12 -27.81
CA ASP A 188 -13.44 3.46 -28.79
C ASP A 188 -14.84 3.06 -28.28
N GLY A 189 -15.19 3.36 -27.01
CA GLY A 189 -16.59 3.38 -26.55
C GLY A 189 -17.25 2.01 -26.30
N THR A 190 -16.53 0.90 -26.13
CA THR A 190 -17.17 -0.44 -26.11
C THR A 190 -16.85 -1.37 -24.93
N ARG A 191 -16.04 -0.97 -23.94
CA ARG A 191 -15.83 -1.81 -22.75
C ARG A 191 -15.77 -0.94 -21.49
N GLU A 192 -16.78 -1.07 -20.65
CA GLU A 192 -16.76 -0.54 -19.29
C GLU A 192 -15.98 -1.53 -18.41
N ALA A 193 -14.95 -1.03 -17.73
CA ALA A 193 -14.30 -1.79 -16.68
C ALA A 193 -15.28 -2.06 -15.53
N MET A 194 -15.14 -3.20 -14.87
CA MET A 194 -15.97 -3.53 -13.71
C MET A 194 -15.64 -2.60 -12.56
N ALA A 195 -16.64 -1.92 -12.03
CA ALA A 195 -16.51 -1.19 -10.78
C ALA A 195 -16.28 -2.19 -9.64
N TYR A 196 -15.38 -1.88 -8.71
CA TYR A 196 -15.12 -2.69 -7.52
C TYR A 196 -14.48 -1.82 -6.44
N HIS A 197 -14.52 -2.31 -5.21
CA HIS A 197 -13.75 -1.83 -4.09
C HIS A 197 -12.79 -2.94 -3.65
N LEU A 198 -11.61 -2.58 -3.14
CA LEU A 198 -10.76 -3.50 -2.42
C LEU A 198 -11.01 -3.34 -0.93
N LYS A 199 -11.21 -4.45 -0.26
CA LYS A 199 -11.35 -4.52 1.18
C LYS A 199 -10.23 -5.37 1.75
N ASP A 200 -9.44 -4.79 2.66
CA ASP A 200 -8.49 -5.55 3.46
C ASP A 200 -9.24 -6.48 4.40
N THR A 201 -8.90 -7.74 4.36
CA THR A 201 -9.52 -8.74 5.20
C THR A 201 -8.46 -9.48 6.01
N ALA A 202 -8.73 -9.65 7.29
CA ALA A 202 -7.88 -10.41 8.19
C ALA A 202 -8.59 -11.69 8.62
N TYR A 203 -7.91 -12.82 8.51
CA TYR A 203 -8.34 -14.09 9.07
C TYR A 203 -7.33 -14.55 10.11
N THR A 204 -7.81 -14.82 11.32
CA THR A 204 -6.97 -15.31 12.42
C THR A 204 -7.63 -16.53 13.03
N GLN A 205 -6.96 -17.65 12.95
CA GLN A 205 -7.37 -18.90 13.59
C GLN A 205 -6.15 -19.70 14.00
N ASP A 206 -6.08 -20.10 15.26
CA ASP A 206 -4.94 -20.82 15.83
C ASP A 206 -3.63 -20.06 15.57
N GLU A 207 -2.64 -20.69 14.93
CA GLU A 207 -1.34 -20.10 14.60
C GLU A 207 -1.34 -19.36 13.23
N LYS A 208 -2.50 -19.26 12.55
CA LYS A 208 -2.64 -18.62 11.24
C LYS A 208 -3.07 -17.16 11.37
N GLN A 209 -2.31 -16.27 10.74
CA GLN A 209 -2.62 -14.84 10.58
C GLN A 209 -2.52 -14.50 9.10
N ILE A 210 -3.64 -14.27 8.45
CA ILE A 210 -3.73 -14.07 7.00
C ILE A 210 -4.35 -12.72 6.73
N TYR A 211 -3.61 -11.84 6.04
CA TYR A 211 -4.09 -10.59 5.48
C TYR A 211 -4.21 -10.76 3.97
N TYR A 212 -5.37 -10.46 3.41
CA TYR A 212 -5.64 -10.67 1.99
C TYR A 212 -6.70 -9.70 1.47
N PRO A 213 -6.66 -9.35 0.16
CA PRO A 213 -7.66 -8.48 -0.43
C PRO A 213 -8.96 -9.24 -0.72
N GLN A 214 -10.07 -8.54 -0.64
CA GLN A 214 -11.35 -8.98 -1.19
C GLN A 214 -11.88 -7.92 -2.14
N PHE A 215 -12.46 -8.35 -3.24
CA PHE A 215 -13.28 -7.50 -4.10
C PHE A 215 -14.65 -7.30 -3.47
N ASP A 216 -15.19 -6.09 -3.53
CA ASP A 216 -16.51 -5.73 -3.05
C ASP A 216 -17.18 -4.77 -4.04
N GLY A 217 -18.50 -4.86 -4.18
CA GLY A 217 -19.29 -4.01 -5.07
C GLY A 217 -19.13 -4.28 -6.56
N MET A 218 -18.59 -5.45 -6.97
CA MET A 218 -18.54 -5.82 -8.38
C MET A 218 -19.96 -6.03 -8.94
N PRO A 219 -20.24 -5.62 -10.19
CA PRO A 219 -21.54 -5.85 -10.84
C PRO A 219 -21.90 -7.35 -10.99
N ASP A 220 -20.89 -8.22 -11.11
CA ASP A 220 -21.04 -9.67 -11.12
C ASP A 220 -20.70 -10.23 -9.74
N GLU A 221 -21.74 -10.35 -8.89
CA GLU A 221 -21.61 -10.89 -7.53
C GLU A 221 -21.07 -12.34 -7.52
N ALA A 222 -21.40 -13.16 -8.51
CA ALA A 222 -20.93 -14.54 -8.57
C ALA A 222 -19.44 -14.61 -8.90
N LEU A 223 -18.95 -13.74 -9.78
CA LEU A 223 -17.54 -13.60 -10.09
C LEU A 223 -16.76 -13.07 -8.89
N GLN A 224 -17.31 -12.06 -8.19
CA GLN A 224 -16.73 -11.51 -6.96
C GLN A 224 -16.57 -12.61 -5.89
N GLU A 225 -17.63 -13.38 -5.63
CA GLU A 225 -17.58 -14.47 -4.64
C GLU A 225 -16.55 -15.52 -5.04
N LYS A 226 -16.52 -15.91 -6.32
CA LYS A 226 -15.53 -16.87 -6.86
C LYS A 226 -14.10 -16.38 -6.63
N TRP A 227 -13.79 -15.12 -6.98
CA TRP A 227 -12.44 -14.58 -6.81
C TRP A 227 -12.06 -14.45 -5.35
N ASN A 228 -12.94 -13.92 -4.51
CA ASN A 228 -12.70 -13.80 -3.08
C ASN A 228 -12.46 -15.15 -2.40
N GLN A 229 -13.23 -16.17 -2.77
CA GLN A 229 -13.03 -17.52 -2.25
C GLN A 229 -11.69 -18.10 -2.71
N ALA A 230 -11.34 -17.96 -3.99
CA ALA A 230 -10.07 -18.45 -4.52
C ALA A 230 -8.86 -17.75 -3.86
N ILE A 231 -8.90 -16.43 -3.68
CA ILE A 231 -7.86 -15.69 -2.96
C ILE A 231 -7.70 -16.24 -1.53
N PHE A 232 -8.81 -16.45 -0.82
CA PHE A 232 -8.78 -16.99 0.53
C PHE A 232 -8.24 -18.43 0.56
N ASP A 233 -8.69 -19.30 -0.34
CA ASP A 233 -8.25 -20.70 -0.41
C ASP A 233 -6.74 -20.79 -0.68
N ILE A 234 -6.22 -19.96 -1.58
CA ILE A 234 -4.79 -19.88 -1.87
C ILE A 234 -4.04 -19.35 -0.64
N ALA A 235 -4.50 -18.24 -0.05
CA ALA A 235 -3.83 -17.63 1.11
C ALA A 235 -3.84 -18.54 2.35
N SER A 236 -4.91 -19.31 2.56
CA SER A 236 -5.07 -20.22 3.71
C SER A 236 -4.47 -21.62 3.49
N ASN A 237 -3.94 -21.90 2.30
CA ASN A 237 -3.48 -23.22 1.86
C ASN A 237 -4.60 -24.28 1.88
N HIS A 238 -5.80 -23.86 1.47
CA HIS A 238 -7.01 -24.69 1.49
C HIS A 238 -7.45 -25.04 0.05
N PHE A 239 -6.81 -26.03 -0.56
CA PHE A 239 -7.08 -26.47 -1.94
C PHE A 239 -8.10 -27.62 -1.98
N GLY A 240 -9.30 -27.37 -1.44
CA GLY A 240 -10.35 -28.41 -1.36
C GLY A 240 -10.02 -29.59 -0.44
N LYS A 241 -8.93 -29.51 0.31
CA LYS A 241 -8.50 -30.50 1.32
C LYS A 241 -8.11 -29.78 2.59
N GLU A 242 -8.40 -30.37 3.74
CA GLU A 242 -7.96 -29.88 5.01
C GLU A 242 -6.42 -29.91 5.08
N ASP A 243 -5.80 -28.77 5.30
CA ASP A 243 -4.36 -28.68 5.59
C ASP A 243 -4.11 -29.23 6.99
N LYS A 244 -3.42 -30.37 7.05
CA LYS A 244 -3.11 -31.09 8.31
C LYS A 244 -1.73 -30.75 8.86
N THR A 245 -1.05 -29.78 8.28
CA THR A 245 0.27 -29.37 8.75
C THR A 245 0.13 -28.66 10.09
N GLU A 246 0.89 -29.10 11.08
CA GLU A 246 0.99 -28.42 12.38
C GLU A 246 2.01 -27.29 12.24
N TYR A 247 1.53 -26.07 12.09
CA TYR A 247 2.36 -24.87 12.01
C TYR A 247 2.65 -24.35 13.42
N GLU A 248 3.89 -23.94 13.67
CA GLU A 248 4.25 -23.11 14.82
C GLU A 248 3.88 -21.65 14.58
N SER A 249 3.98 -21.22 13.32
CA SER A 249 3.42 -19.97 12.83
C SER A 249 3.07 -20.05 11.34
N TYR A 250 2.03 -19.35 10.94
CA TYR A 250 1.61 -19.20 9.55
C TYR A 250 1.15 -17.78 9.35
N SER A 251 1.79 -17.03 8.48
CA SER A 251 1.36 -15.69 8.15
C SER A 251 1.36 -15.46 6.64
N VAL A 252 0.36 -14.73 6.18
CA VAL A 252 0.29 -14.22 4.81
C VAL A 252 0.05 -12.73 4.87
N ASP A 253 0.78 -12.01 4.06
CA ASP A 253 0.61 -10.61 3.81
C ASP A 253 0.62 -10.36 2.30
N TYR A 254 0.12 -9.21 1.84
CA TYR A 254 0.07 -8.91 0.43
C TYR A 254 0.40 -7.44 0.15
N LYS A 255 0.77 -7.16 -1.09
CA LYS A 255 0.85 -5.81 -1.63
C LYS A 255 0.16 -5.75 -3.00
N VAL A 256 -0.36 -4.59 -3.32
CA VAL A 256 -0.90 -4.30 -4.65
C VAL A 256 0.26 -3.86 -5.55
N GLY A 257 0.37 -4.47 -6.72
CA GLY A 257 1.25 -4.03 -7.79
C GLY A 257 0.52 -3.11 -8.75
N LEU A 258 0.38 -3.54 -10.02
CA LEU A 258 -0.42 -2.82 -10.98
C LEU A 258 -1.86 -2.69 -10.47
N CYS A 259 -2.36 -1.47 -10.47
CA CYS A 259 -3.75 -1.18 -10.16
C CYS A 259 -4.24 -0.15 -11.19
N THR A 260 -4.96 -0.64 -12.19
CA THR A 260 -5.59 0.15 -13.24
C THR A 260 -7.06 -0.19 -13.30
N THR A 261 -7.81 0.50 -14.14
CA THR A 261 -9.21 0.18 -14.40
C THR A 261 -9.40 -1.15 -15.09
N GLU A 262 -8.39 -1.63 -15.81
CA GLU A 262 -8.49 -2.85 -16.61
C GLU A 262 -7.86 -4.06 -15.92
N LYS A 263 -6.83 -3.84 -15.09
CA LYS A 263 -6.07 -4.93 -14.48
C LYS A 263 -5.65 -4.57 -13.05
N ILE A 264 -5.61 -5.59 -12.21
CA ILE A 264 -5.03 -5.48 -10.87
C ILE A 264 -4.14 -6.70 -10.59
N SER A 265 -2.97 -6.45 -10.02
CA SER A 265 -1.99 -7.50 -9.68
C SER A 265 -1.65 -7.44 -8.20
N PHE A 266 -1.71 -8.58 -7.53
CA PHE A 266 -1.36 -8.75 -6.12
C PHE A 266 -0.12 -9.60 -5.97
N LEU A 267 0.76 -9.22 -5.07
CA LEU A 267 1.89 -10.03 -4.64
C LEU A 267 1.71 -10.42 -3.18
N PHE A 268 1.70 -11.70 -2.90
CA PHE A 268 1.55 -12.26 -1.55
C PHE A 268 2.87 -12.77 -1.03
N THR A 269 3.09 -12.63 0.25
CA THR A 269 4.22 -13.21 0.97
C THR A 269 3.72 -14.11 2.08
N LYS A 270 3.94 -15.41 1.94
CA LYS A 270 3.60 -16.43 2.93
C LYS A 270 4.85 -16.80 3.72
N LYS A 271 4.76 -16.75 5.05
CA LYS A 271 5.81 -17.23 5.96
C LYS A 271 5.23 -18.33 6.84
N THR A 272 5.91 -19.46 6.89
CA THR A 272 5.49 -20.60 7.70
C THR A 272 6.66 -21.11 8.52
N THR A 273 6.39 -21.51 9.77
CA THR A 273 7.39 -22.17 10.64
C THR A 273 6.85 -23.55 11.01
N VAL A 274 7.67 -24.58 10.77
CA VAL A 274 7.40 -25.99 11.11
C VAL A 274 8.69 -26.60 11.61
N ASN A 275 8.69 -27.19 12.81
CA ASN A 275 9.86 -27.77 13.46
C ASN A 275 11.06 -26.80 13.55
N ASP A 276 10.80 -25.56 14.00
CA ASP A 276 11.78 -24.48 14.10
C ASP A 276 12.38 -24.02 12.74
N GLU A 277 11.91 -24.53 11.60
CA GLU A 277 12.35 -24.13 10.28
C GLU A 277 11.33 -23.15 9.67
N THR A 278 11.80 -21.95 9.36
CA THR A 278 10.98 -20.91 8.72
C THR A 278 11.22 -20.85 7.22
N THR A 279 10.15 -20.97 6.46
CA THR A 279 10.16 -20.79 4.99
C THR A 279 9.39 -19.55 4.61
N THR A 280 9.84 -18.88 3.55
CA THR A 280 9.13 -17.75 2.92
C THR A 280 8.84 -18.10 1.48
N GLN A 281 7.60 -17.95 1.07
CA GLN A 281 7.15 -18.15 -0.30
C GLN A 281 6.41 -16.91 -0.79
N THR A 282 6.72 -16.49 -2.00
CA THR A 282 6.03 -15.39 -2.68
C THR A 282 5.21 -15.96 -3.84
N TYR A 283 3.99 -15.49 -4.01
CA TYR A 283 3.12 -15.84 -5.13
C TYR A 283 2.32 -14.62 -5.56
N ALA A 284 1.76 -14.67 -6.77
CA ALA A 284 1.03 -13.55 -7.33
C ALA A 284 -0.30 -13.97 -7.93
N LEU A 285 -1.23 -13.04 -8.00
CA LEU A 285 -2.50 -13.16 -8.70
C LEU A 285 -2.74 -11.87 -9.48
N THR A 286 -3.05 -11.98 -10.75
CA THR A 286 -3.39 -10.84 -11.61
C THR A 286 -4.77 -11.04 -12.21
N PHE A 287 -5.63 -10.03 -12.10
CA PHE A 287 -7.00 -10.06 -12.58
C PHE A 287 -7.20 -9.08 -13.73
N ASP A 288 -7.81 -9.54 -14.80
CA ASP A 288 -8.35 -8.72 -15.87
C ASP A 288 -9.79 -8.36 -15.52
N LEU A 289 -10.01 -7.09 -15.24
CA LEU A 289 -11.30 -6.55 -14.78
C LEU A 289 -12.28 -6.30 -15.94
N VAL A 290 -11.78 -6.33 -17.18
CA VAL A 290 -12.59 -6.19 -18.40
C VAL A 290 -13.07 -7.55 -18.87
N GLU A 291 -12.16 -8.53 -18.94
CA GLU A 291 -12.47 -9.89 -19.40
C GLU A 291 -13.09 -10.76 -18.28
N GLY A 292 -13.01 -10.31 -17.01
CA GLY A 292 -13.52 -11.05 -15.86
C GLY A 292 -12.77 -12.35 -15.57
N LYS A 293 -11.46 -12.35 -15.74
CA LYS A 293 -10.62 -13.55 -15.55
C LYS A 293 -9.36 -13.28 -14.73
N CYS A 294 -8.85 -14.30 -14.06
CA CYS A 294 -7.49 -14.29 -13.54
C CYS A 294 -6.52 -14.55 -14.70
N LEU A 295 -5.55 -13.64 -14.89
CA LEU A 295 -4.54 -13.77 -15.93
C LEU A 295 -3.43 -14.69 -15.47
N ARG A 296 -3.01 -15.57 -16.36
CA ARG A 296 -1.81 -16.40 -16.22
C ARG A 296 -0.77 -15.99 -17.26
N LEU A 297 0.50 -16.29 -17.04
CA LEU A 297 1.56 -15.95 -17.99
C LEU A 297 1.24 -16.47 -19.40
N LYS A 298 0.64 -17.64 -19.52
CA LYS A 298 0.20 -18.21 -20.81
C LYS A 298 -0.85 -17.37 -21.55
N ASP A 299 -1.63 -16.55 -20.82
CA ASP A 299 -2.64 -15.66 -21.41
C ASP A 299 -2.00 -14.37 -21.96
N MET A 300 -0.76 -14.10 -21.58
CA MET A 300 0.09 -13.02 -22.09
C MET A 300 1.07 -13.60 -23.13
N SER A 301 0.55 -14.15 -24.22
CA SER A 301 1.31 -14.96 -25.19
C SER A 301 2.56 -14.26 -25.75
N ASP A 302 2.45 -13.01 -26.13
CA ASP A 302 3.56 -12.23 -26.72
C ASP A 302 4.67 -11.98 -25.69
N ALA A 303 4.28 -11.70 -24.43
CA ALA A 303 5.22 -11.57 -23.33
C ALA A 303 5.92 -12.91 -23.06
N MET A 304 5.16 -14.00 -22.94
CA MET A 304 5.70 -15.34 -22.71
C MET A 304 6.68 -15.78 -23.79
N GLU A 305 6.35 -15.57 -25.06
CA GLU A 305 7.25 -15.86 -26.19
C GLU A 305 8.54 -15.04 -26.11
N THR A 306 8.43 -13.74 -25.87
CA THR A 306 9.59 -12.82 -25.76
C THR A 306 10.49 -13.21 -24.59
N ILE A 307 9.93 -13.52 -23.42
CA ILE A 307 10.70 -13.93 -22.24
C ILE A 307 11.40 -15.24 -22.50
N SER A 308 10.68 -16.24 -23.04
CA SER A 308 11.24 -17.55 -23.37
C SER A 308 12.42 -17.44 -24.33
N TYR A 309 12.28 -16.60 -25.35
CA TYR A 309 13.37 -16.32 -26.30
C TYR A 309 14.57 -15.66 -25.61
N ASN A 310 14.33 -14.62 -24.80
CA ASN A 310 15.40 -13.89 -24.11
C ASN A 310 16.17 -14.78 -23.13
N MET A 311 15.46 -15.64 -22.40
CA MET A 311 16.10 -16.54 -21.44
C MET A 311 16.94 -17.62 -22.14
N ALA A 312 16.46 -18.17 -23.25
CA ALA A 312 17.21 -19.19 -24.02
C ALA A 312 18.39 -18.63 -24.80
N ASN A 313 18.32 -17.36 -25.23
CA ASN A 313 19.30 -16.76 -26.14
C ASN A 313 20.13 -15.64 -25.51
N GLN A 314 20.20 -15.59 -24.16
CA GLN A 314 20.94 -14.57 -23.42
C GLN A 314 20.47 -13.13 -23.76
N GLY A 315 19.18 -12.98 -24.07
CA GLY A 315 18.54 -11.70 -24.28
C GLY A 315 18.37 -10.91 -22.97
N TYR A 316 17.58 -9.84 -23.02
CA TYR A 316 17.40 -8.97 -21.85
C TYR A 316 16.49 -9.63 -20.83
N PHE A 317 17.00 -9.83 -19.64
CA PHE A 317 16.30 -9.99 -18.37
C PHE A 317 17.30 -9.79 -17.23
N LYS A 318 16.82 -9.56 -16.03
CA LYS A 318 17.67 -9.34 -14.86
C LYS A 318 17.20 -10.26 -13.72
N VAL A 319 18.12 -11.01 -13.15
CA VAL A 319 17.90 -11.74 -11.91
C VAL A 319 18.01 -10.75 -10.76
N VAL A 320 16.94 -10.58 -9.98
CA VAL A 320 16.89 -9.62 -8.87
C VAL A 320 16.92 -10.29 -7.50
N SER A 321 16.97 -11.62 -7.45
CA SER A 321 17.18 -12.39 -6.23
C SER A 321 18.53 -12.10 -5.60
N LYS A 322 18.61 -12.16 -4.27
CA LYS A 322 19.85 -11.88 -3.53
C LYS A 322 20.84 -13.04 -3.53
N GLU A 323 20.36 -14.27 -3.75
CA GLU A 323 21.08 -15.51 -3.53
C GLU A 323 21.79 -16.01 -4.78
N ILE A 324 21.27 -15.68 -5.94
CA ILE A 324 21.90 -15.97 -7.23
C ILE A 324 21.91 -14.73 -8.11
N ASP A 325 22.92 -14.67 -8.98
CA ASP A 325 23.01 -13.66 -10.02
C ASP A 325 22.68 -14.25 -11.41
N ARG A 326 22.75 -13.41 -12.42
CA ARG A 326 22.52 -13.79 -13.82
C ARG A 326 23.47 -14.87 -14.30
N GLU A 327 24.74 -14.85 -13.90
CA GLU A 327 25.75 -15.81 -14.35
C GLU A 327 25.44 -17.22 -13.79
N ALA A 328 25.09 -17.32 -12.51
CA ALA A 328 24.68 -18.56 -11.87
C ALA A 328 23.41 -19.13 -12.50
N PHE A 329 22.44 -18.27 -12.83
CA PHE A 329 21.22 -18.65 -13.52
C PHE A 329 21.50 -19.23 -14.91
N ASP A 330 22.27 -18.51 -15.73
CA ASP A 330 22.63 -18.93 -17.10
C ASP A 330 23.41 -20.26 -17.08
N GLU A 331 24.35 -20.45 -16.15
CA GLU A 331 25.12 -21.71 -16.03
C GLU A 331 24.23 -22.89 -15.61
N TYR A 332 23.24 -22.64 -14.73
CA TYR A 332 22.29 -23.68 -14.32
C TYR A 332 21.45 -24.19 -15.50
N TYR A 333 20.93 -23.29 -16.34
CA TYR A 333 20.07 -23.66 -17.45
C TYR A 333 20.81 -24.07 -18.71
N LYS A 334 22.11 -23.78 -18.84
CA LYS A 334 22.96 -24.04 -20.03
C LYS A 334 22.84 -25.44 -20.63
N ASN A 335 22.65 -26.45 -19.78
CA ASN A 335 22.54 -27.84 -20.24
C ASN A 335 21.16 -28.46 -19.95
N LYS A 336 20.23 -27.66 -19.45
CA LYS A 336 18.86 -28.12 -19.13
C LYS A 336 17.83 -27.65 -20.14
N VAL A 337 18.12 -26.57 -20.83
CA VAL A 337 17.27 -25.96 -21.83
C VAL A 337 17.96 -26.06 -23.18
N SER A 338 17.26 -26.60 -24.16
CA SER A 338 17.79 -26.77 -25.53
C SER A 338 17.52 -25.53 -26.37
N ASP A 339 16.35 -24.94 -26.20
CA ASP A 339 15.92 -23.71 -26.88
C ASP A 339 14.77 -23.02 -26.12
N SER A 340 14.18 -21.99 -26.71
CA SER A 340 13.08 -21.22 -26.09
C SER A 340 11.81 -22.03 -25.83
N SER A 341 11.61 -23.17 -26.51
CA SER A 341 10.43 -24.00 -26.30
C SER A 341 10.40 -24.66 -24.92
N ASP A 342 11.55 -24.97 -24.35
CA ASP A 342 11.67 -25.57 -23.02
C ASP A 342 11.21 -24.57 -21.94
N PHE A 343 11.63 -23.30 -22.04
CA PHE A 343 11.14 -22.26 -21.14
C PHE A 343 9.65 -21.99 -21.33
N ARG A 344 9.19 -21.96 -22.60
CA ARG A 344 7.79 -21.78 -22.90
C ARG A 344 6.93 -22.87 -22.29
N GLU A 345 7.34 -24.14 -22.39
CA GLU A 345 6.65 -25.27 -21.77
C GLU A 345 6.57 -25.10 -20.24
N MET A 346 7.66 -24.69 -19.60
CA MET A 346 7.69 -24.38 -18.17
C MET A 346 6.67 -23.29 -17.82
N PHE A 347 6.59 -22.22 -18.61
CA PHE A 347 5.72 -21.07 -18.34
C PHE A 347 4.24 -21.35 -18.56
N LEU A 348 3.86 -22.41 -19.27
CA LEU A 348 2.46 -22.87 -19.35
C LEU A 348 1.93 -23.33 -18.00
N HIS A 349 2.80 -23.69 -17.06
CA HIS A 349 2.47 -24.15 -15.70
C HIS A 349 2.65 -23.04 -14.65
N TYR A 350 2.81 -21.78 -15.07
CA TYR A 350 2.83 -20.64 -14.15
C TYR A 350 1.42 -20.19 -13.81
N ASP A 351 1.33 -19.57 -12.63
CA ASP A 351 0.14 -18.96 -12.07
C ASP A 351 -1.01 -19.94 -11.75
N TYR A 352 -1.78 -19.63 -10.74
CA TYR A 352 -2.94 -20.41 -10.35
C TYR A 352 -4.03 -20.40 -11.43
N ASP A 353 -4.61 -21.56 -11.69
CA ASP A 353 -5.88 -21.68 -12.38
C ASP A 353 -7.00 -21.60 -11.34
N LEU A 354 -7.73 -20.49 -11.27
CA LEU A 354 -8.79 -20.33 -10.28
C LEU A 354 -10.00 -21.25 -10.52
N ASP A 355 -10.06 -21.91 -11.67
CA ASP A 355 -11.05 -22.95 -11.98
C ASP A 355 -10.58 -24.35 -11.55
N ASP A 356 -9.27 -24.54 -11.35
CA ASP A 356 -8.68 -25.80 -10.91
C ASP A 356 -7.46 -25.55 -10.00
N LEU A 357 -7.68 -25.43 -8.71
CA LEU A 357 -6.64 -25.26 -7.70
C LEU A 357 -5.98 -26.57 -7.24
N THR A 358 -6.07 -27.65 -8.02
CA THR A 358 -5.52 -28.96 -7.63
C THR A 358 -4.04 -29.09 -7.91
N GLU A 359 -3.47 -28.29 -8.80
CA GLU A 359 -2.06 -28.24 -9.16
C GLU A 359 -1.39 -26.98 -8.61
N GLU A 360 -0.23 -27.15 -7.98
CA GLU A 360 0.59 -26.03 -7.53
C GLU A 360 1.40 -25.48 -8.71
N PRO A 361 1.37 -24.16 -8.95
CA PRO A 361 2.14 -23.55 -10.04
C PRO A 361 3.65 -23.76 -9.91
N GLN A 362 4.34 -23.86 -11.04
CA GLN A 362 5.81 -23.94 -11.09
C GLN A 362 6.49 -22.56 -10.88
N GLY A 363 5.72 -21.50 -10.93
CA GLY A 363 6.14 -20.13 -10.71
C GLY A 363 4.95 -19.18 -10.85
N TYR A 364 5.23 -17.89 -10.75
CA TYR A 364 4.18 -16.86 -10.76
C TYR A 364 4.61 -15.67 -11.61
N SER A 365 3.64 -15.00 -12.21
CA SER A 365 3.80 -13.73 -12.91
C SER A 365 3.21 -12.60 -12.09
N TYR A 366 3.97 -11.54 -11.89
CA TYR A 366 3.59 -10.37 -11.13
C TYR A 366 3.79 -9.11 -11.96
N ILE A 367 2.82 -8.22 -11.94
CA ILE A 367 2.93 -6.93 -12.60
C ILE A 367 3.13 -5.87 -11.51
N THR A 368 4.28 -5.21 -11.54
CA THR A 368 4.65 -4.17 -10.58
C THR A 368 3.80 -2.91 -10.77
N ALA A 369 3.81 -2.00 -9.80
CA ALA A 369 3.04 -0.76 -9.84
C ALA A 369 3.38 0.14 -11.06
N ASP A 370 4.58 0.02 -11.62
CA ASP A 370 4.99 0.73 -12.84
C ASP A 370 4.78 -0.09 -14.13
N GLY A 371 4.02 -1.19 -14.04
CA GLY A 371 3.62 -2.01 -15.16
C GLY A 371 4.69 -2.99 -15.65
N GLN A 372 5.81 -3.19 -14.92
CA GLN A 372 6.81 -4.17 -15.31
C GLN A 372 6.35 -5.59 -14.98
N LEU A 373 6.53 -6.51 -15.90
CA LEU A 373 6.28 -7.93 -15.67
C LEU A 373 7.50 -8.57 -15.01
N GLU A 374 7.30 -9.15 -13.84
CA GLU A 374 8.29 -9.96 -13.13
C GLU A 374 7.84 -11.43 -13.10
N LEU A 375 8.81 -12.34 -13.13
CA LEU A 375 8.58 -13.77 -12.90
C LEU A 375 9.16 -14.17 -11.55
N ILE A 376 8.40 -14.95 -10.81
CA ILE A 376 8.80 -15.57 -9.56
C ILE A 376 8.87 -17.07 -9.81
N MET A 377 10.06 -17.59 -10.02
CA MET A 377 10.32 -19.00 -10.30
C MET A 377 10.46 -19.76 -8.98
N ASN A 378 9.74 -20.86 -8.81
CA ASN A 378 9.92 -21.70 -7.65
C ASN A 378 11.34 -22.30 -7.62
N ALA A 379 11.84 -22.55 -6.41
CA ALA A 379 13.17 -23.10 -6.21
C ALA A 379 13.32 -24.46 -6.92
N GLU A 380 14.36 -24.55 -7.74
CA GLU A 380 14.78 -25.82 -8.36
C GLU A 380 16.06 -26.33 -7.68
N LYS A 381 16.10 -27.61 -7.44
CA LYS A 381 17.26 -28.23 -6.79
C LYS A 381 18.55 -27.95 -7.57
N GLY A 382 19.47 -27.25 -6.92
CA GLY A 382 20.77 -26.88 -7.47
C GLY A 382 20.78 -25.53 -8.18
N LEU A 383 19.64 -24.84 -8.28
CA LEU A 383 19.59 -23.44 -8.69
C LEU A 383 19.61 -22.52 -7.47
N SER A 384 18.66 -22.67 -6.57
CA SER A 384 18.51 -21.88 -5.36
C SER A 384 17.76 -22.69 -4.30
N ASP A 385 17.95 -22.35 -3.02
CA ASP A 385 17.13 -22.87 -1.93
C ASP A 385 15.82 -22.08 -1.77
N ASN A 386 15.73 -20.91 -2.40
CA ASN A 386 14.58 -20.02 -2.40
C ASN A 386 14.11 -19.71 -3.82
N GLN A 387 12.94 -19.06 -3.93
CA GLN A 387 12.43 -18.59 -5.20
C GLN A 387 13.36 -17.58 -5.87
N VAL A 388 13.42 -17.62 -7.20
CA VAL A 388 14.22 -16.70 -8.02
C VAL A 388 13.29 -15.71 -8.70
N THR A 389 13.50 -14.41 -8.44
CA THR A 389 12.76 -13.35 -9.11
C THR A 389 13.52 -12.80 -10.29
N ILE A 390 12.81 -12.62 -11.39
CA ILE A 390 13.33 -12.15 -12.67
C ILE A 390 12.53 -10.93 -13.14
N GLU A 391 13.21 -9.82 -13.32
CA GLU A 391 12.72 -8.64 -14.03
C GLU A 391 12.85 -8.87 -15.54
N THR A 392 11.74 -8.94 -16.26
CA THR A 392 11.72 -9.34 -17.67
C THR A 392 12.05 -8.21 -18.64
N GLY A 393 11.90 -6.96 -18.21
CA GLY A 393 12.00 -5.77 -19.06
C GLY A 393 10.80 -5.55 -19.98
N ILE A 394 9.72 -6.31 -19.77
CA ILE A 394 8.47 -6.18 -20.54
C ILE A 394 7.47 -5.42 -19.69
N LYS A 395 6.78 -4.48 -20.29
CA LYS A 395 5.60 -3.84 -19.69
C LYS A 395 4.37 -4.63 -20.07
N ALA A 396 3.57 -4.95 -19.05
CA ALA A 396 2.26 -5.55 -19.24
C ALA A 396 1.23 -4.41 -19.33
N ASP A 397 1.01 -3.96 -20.55
CA ASP A 397 0.00 -2.92 -20.87
C ASP A 397 -1.42 -3.48 -20.72
#